data_d2106b4a25ad4f3688774a11411fcf92
#
_entry.id   d2106b4a25ad4f3688774a11411fcf92
#
_cell.length_a   1.000
_cell.length_b   1.000
_cell.length_c   1.000
_cell.angle_alpha   90.00
_cell.angle_beta   90.00
_cell.angle_gamma   90.00
#
_symmetry.space_group_name_H-M   'P 1'
#
loop_
_entity.id
_entity.type
_entity.pdbx_description
1 polymer ?
#
loop_
_entity_poly.entity_id
_entity_poly.type
_entity_poly.pdbx_seq_one_letter_code
_entity_poly.pdbx_strand_id
1 'polypeptide(L)'
;TEEEIDWVRSKEADKGLPGKIVEASYFGYELNNRQEADFETVGAELKTTAADYDEATARYKSGETISVTQIDFRRPVETDFYASHLYDKLRMLIVIFYHRDRTLASKLLYRVFFASLFRPSEEDIAIIKSDYREINRKIRAGQANTLSRSDGTYLSTAPKAKKRTNMITPYYGGERVVKRSYTLRKEYVNVILSGYYTRREPEEHLITDLHELDRMGFAQIVQGRFSQYVGWDIWDIVGTLNLHAEQTRDELGFPDIPVGVMNKATLPVITARMLGLRSLKCEEFTRAGIIVKTVFFNRHGINKEKFRLGDVDFMEIYNAPAPHTEMETDDDGNEEEVYQTGWEESELFAQLDSIKYLFVVFQKDADGDIIFMGSKLWAMSDEDIEEARQDWMDIKSVLTHGVQLRIGNDGRTYNNFPGVAEARCIHLRPHGAKAFYVNADGTSWGNGCISDTEPLPDGRRMTRQSYWLNNSFVRKVVRDLITVE
;
A
#
# COMPACT_ATOMS: atom_id res chain seq x y z
N THR A 1 29.59 -6.47 -24.63
CA THR A 1 30.58 -5.62 -25.36
C THR A 1 30.94 -4.41 -24.51
N GLU A 2 32.05 -3.70 -24.79
CA GLU A 2 32.40 -2.45 -24.10
C GLU A 2 31.33 -1.37 -24.32
N GLU A 3 30.73 -1.31 -25.48
CA GLU A 3 29.66 -0.39 -25.84
C GLU A 3 28.39 -0.64 -24.98
N GLU A 4 28.03 -1.90 -24.70
CA GLU A 4 26.91 -2.23 -23.81
C GLU A 4 27.21 -1.82 -22.37
N ILE A 5 28.44 -1.99 -21.90
CA ILE A 5 28.83 -1.59 -20.54
C ILE A 5 28.77 -0.07 -20.41
N ASP A 6 29.23 0.68 -21.42
CA ASP A 6 29.18 2.14 -21.40
C ASP A 6 27.75 2.66 -21.51
N TRP A 7 26.90 2.02 -22.31
CA TRP A 7 25.47 2.34 -22.38
C TRP A 7 24.79 2.11 -21.02
N VAL A 8 25.04 0.95 -20.37
CA VAL A 8 24.49 0.64 -19.05
C VAL A 8 24.94 1.65 -18.00
N ARG A 9 26.24 2.01 -17.99
CA ARG A 9 26.77 3.03 -17.05
C ARG A 9 26.15 4.40 -17.27
N SER A 10 25.92 4.80 -18.52
CA SER A 10 25.28 6.08 -18.84
C SER A 10 23.82 6.17 -18.37
N LYS A 11 23.17 5.04 -18.06
CA LYS A 11 21.77 4.93 -17.63
C LYS A 11 21.62 4.49 -16.18
N GLU A 12 22.66 4.54 -15.36
CA GLU A 12 22.62 4.04 -13.96
C GLU A 12 21.59 4.74 -13.08
N ALA A 13 21.28 5.99 -13.36
CA ALA A 13 20.21 6.74 -12.71
C ALA A 13 18.79 6.27 -13.10
N ASP A 14 18.65 5.59 -14.25
CA ASP A 14 17.35 5.12 -14.75
C ASP A 14 16.77 4.03 -13.83
N LYS A 15 15.55 4.26 -13.34
CA LYS A 15 14.82 3.28 -12.51
C LYS A 15 14.46 2.00 -13.26
N GLY A 16 14.23 2.10 -14.57
CA GLY A 16 13.92 0.99 -15.48
C GLY A 16 15.15 0.20 -15.93
N LEU A 17 16.36 0.61 -15.55
CA LEU A 17 17.59 0.00 -16.03
C LEU A 17 17.66 -1.54 -15.83
N PRO A 18 17.29 -2.13 -14.66
CA PRO A 18 17.31 -3.58 -14.51
C PRO A 18 16.42 -4.30 -15.53
N GLY A 19 15.25 -3.76 -15.85
CA GLY A 19 14.35 -4.29 -16.89
C GLY A 19 15.01 -4.22 -18.28
N LYS A 20 15.51 -3.05 -18.65
CA LYS A 20 16.18 -2.83 -19.94
C LYS A 20 17.39 -3.74 -20.14
N ILE A 21 18.17 -4.02 -19.10
CA ILE A 21 19.30 -4.95 -19.17
C ILE A 21 18.78 -6.38 -19.42
N VAL A 22 17.73 -6.80 -18.73
CA VAL A 22 17.17 -8.13 -18.93
C VAL A 22 16.61 -8.28 -20.34
N GLU A 23 15.86 -7.31 -20.84
CA GLU A 23 15.30 -7.31 -22.19
C GLU A 23 16.40 -7.32 -23.26
N ALA A 24 17.31 -6.34 -23.21
CA ALA A 24 18.30 -6.15 -24.25
C ALA A 24 19.48 -7.12 -24.16
N SER A 25 20.08 -7.28 -22.95
CA SER A 25 21.33 -8.02 -22.81
C SER A 25 21.12 -9.51 -22.56
N TYR A 26 20.04 -9.91 -21.89
CA TYR A 26 19.79 -11.34 -21.61
C TYR A 26 18.92 -11.99 -22.69
N PHE A 27 17.82 -11.35 -23.08
CA PHE A 27 16.92 -11.88 -24.11
C PHE A 27 17.26 -11.42 -25.53
N GLY A 28 18.09 -10.39 -25.70
CA GLY A 28 18.49 -9.88 -27.01
C GLY A 28 17.40 -9.13 -27.76
N TYR A 29 16.39 -8.59 -27.02
CA TYR A 29 15.31 -7.82 -27.61
C TYR A 29 15.72 -6.36 -27.80
N GLU A 30 15.31 -5.76 -28.92
CA GLU A 30 15.38 -4.31 -29.08
C GLU A 30 14.38 -3.64 -28.15
N LEU A 31 14.88 -2.70 -27.34
CA LEU A 31 14.03 -1.89 -26.48
C LEU A 31 13.02 -1.12 -27.35
N ASN A 32 11.74 -1.39 -27.15
CA ASN A 32 10.68 -0.75 -27.92
C ASN A 32 9.46 -0.46 -27.02
N ASN A 33 8.56 0.40 -27.52
CA ASN A 33 7.31 0.79 -26.83
C ASN A 33 6.08 0.19 -27.54
N ARG A 34 6.19 -1.04 -28.07
CA ARG A 34 5.07 -1.70 -28.74
C ARG A 34 3.95 -2.04 -27.75
N GLN A 35 2.74 -2.11 -28.27
CA GLN A 35 1.57 -2.47 -27.47
C GLN A 35 1.40 -3.98 -27.31
N GLU A 36 2.02 -4.77 -28.17
CA GLU A 36 2.01 -6.24 -28.15
C GLU A 36 2.84 -6.77 -26.97
N ALA A 37 2.62 -8.04 -26.60
CA ALA A 37 3.42 -8.71 -25.60
C ALA A 37 4.88 -8.94 -26.07
N ASP A 38 5.86 -8.83 -25.18
CA ASP A 38 7.29 -8.90 -25.52
C ASP A 38 7.65 -10.21 -26.25
N PHE A 39 7.03 -11.33 -25.87
CA PHE A 39 7.19 -12.62 -26.54
C PHE A 39 5.94 -12.94 -27.40
N GLU A 40 5.80 -12.30 -28.52
CA GLU A 40 4.62 -12.39 -29.42
C GLU A 40 4.21 -13.85 -29.74
N THR A 41 5.18 -14.72 -30.01
CA THR A 41 4.94 -16.12 -30.40
C THR A 41 4.18 -16.92 -29.34
N VAL A 42 4.39 -16.61 -28.06
CA VAL A 42 3.74 -17.31 -26.93
C VAL A 42 2.77 -16.39 -26.18
N GLY A 43 2.73 -15.12 -26.52
CA GLY A 43 1.88 -14.11 -25.90
C GLY A 43 2.24 -13.87 -24.42
N ALA A 44 3.53 -13.84 -24.10
CA ALA A 44 4.02 -13.56 -22.74
C ALA A 44 4.64 -12.18 -22.65
N GLU A 45 4.32 -11.46 -21.61
CA GLU A 45 4.89 -10.15 -21.27
C GLU A 45 6.00 -10.33 -20.25
N LEU A 46 7.14 -9.67 -20.45
CA LEU A 46 8.28 -9.67 -19.54
C LEU A 46 8.18 -8.51 -18.56
N LYS A 47 8.33 -8.79 -17.29
CA LYS A 47 8.42 -7.78 -16.22
C LYS A 47 9.56 -8.08 -15.28
N THR A 48 10.34 -7.06 -14.98
CA THR A 48 11.42 -7.14 -13.98
C THR A 48 11.03 -6.26 -12.80
N THR A 49 11.14 -6.78 -11.58
CA THR A 49 10.73 -6.05 -10.38
C THR A 49 11.66 -6.31 -9.20
N ALA A 50 11.76 -5.32 -8.31
CA ALA A 50 12.53 -5.41 -7.08
C ALA A 50 11.83 -6.28 -6.03
N ALA A 51 12.62 -7.00 -5.24
CA ALA A 51 12.16 -7.59 -4.00
C ALA A 51 13.11 -7.21 -2.86
N ASP A 52 12.52 -6.85 -1.74
CA ASP A 52 13.21 -6.51 -0.49
C ASP A 52 13.23 -7.74 0.43
N TYR A 53 14.35 -8.01 1.05
CA TYR A 53 14.48 -9.09 2.02
C TYR A 53 14.11 -8.59 3.42
N ASP A 54 13.15 -9.26 4.05
CA ASP A 54 12.71 -8.98 5.41
C ASP A 54 13.43 -9.95 6.36
N GLU A 55 14.41 -9.47 7.10
CA GLU A 55 15.21 -10.26 8.04
C GLU A 55 14.36 -10.85 9.18
N ALA A 56 13.32 -10.14 9.62
CA ALA A 56 12.48 -10.59 10.73
C ALA A 56 11.67 -11.84 10.37
N THR A 57 11.25 -11.96 9.11
CA THR A 57 10.47 -13.09 8.61
C THR A 57 11.31 -14.06 7.78
N ALA A 58 12.57 -13.72 7.46
CA ALA A 58 13.45 -14.43 6.54
C ALA A 58 12.79 -14.66 5.17
N ARG A 59 12.04 -13.67 4.66
CA ARG A 59 11.31 -13.76 3.40
C ARG A 59 11.51 -12.53 2.53
N TYR A 60 11.46 -12.74 1.24
CA TYR A 60 11.34 -11.67 0.25
C TYR A 60 9.91 -11.17 0.17
N LYS A 61 9.76 -9.85 0.01
CA LYS A 61 8.52 -9.16 -0.32
C LYS A 61 8.73 -8.33 -1.58
N SER A 62 7.72 -8.22 -2.42
CA SER A 62 7.80 -7.32 -3.58
C SER A 62 8.11 -5.90 -3.11
N GLY A 63 9.07 -5.26 -3.72
CA GLY A 63 9.43 -3.88 -3.43
C GLY A 63 8.57 -2.85 -4.16
N GLU A 64 7.85 -3.27 -5.22
CA GLU A 64 7.19 -2.37 -6.16
C GLU A 64 5.89 -2.97 -6.71
N THR A 65 5.06 -2.10 -7.30
CA THR A 65 3.95 -2.47 -8.16
C THR A 65 4.47 -2.82 -9.56
N ILE A 66 3.73 -3.59 -10.34
CA ILE A 66 4.08 -3.88 -11.75
C ILE A 66 3.17 -3.10 -12.67
N SER A 67 3.74 -2.16 -13.44
CA SER A 67 3.04 -1.50 -14.54
C SER A 67 2.85 -2.49 -15.70
N VAL A 68 1.60 -2.74 -16.10
CA VAL A 68 1.28 -3.69 -17.16
C VAL A 68 1.22 -2.98 -18.51
N THR A 69 0.38 -1.96 -18.64
CA THR A 69 0.24 -1.18 -19.88
C THR A 69 -0.23 0.24 -19.57
N GLN A 70 0.13 1.17 -20.46
CA GLN A 70 -0.27 2.58 -20.35
C GLN A 70 -1.75 2.76 -20.74
N ILE A 71 -2.43 3.69 -20.05
CA ILE A 71 -3.79 4.12 -20.40
C ILE A 71 -3.70 5.22 -21.44
N ASP A 72 -4.18 4.98 -22.65
CA ASP A 72 -4.28 6.03 -23.67
C ASP A 72 -5.57 6.85 -23.48
N PHE A 73 -5.44 7.95 -22.74
CA PHE A 73 -6.57 8.86 -22.51
C PHE A 73 -7.01 9.64 -23.77
N ARG A 74 -6.23 9.64 -24.86
CA ARG A 74 -6.55 10.36 -26.11
C ARG A 74 -7.51 9.61 -27.01
N ARG A 75 -7.77 8.34 -26.71
CA ARG A 75 -8.63 7.43 -27.50
C ARG A 75 -9.79 6.88 -26.68
N PRO A 76 -10.85 6.36 -27.33
CA PRO A 76 -11.85 5.57 -26.64
C PRO A 76 -11.21 4.39 -25.91
N VAL A 77 -11.62 4.17 -24.64
CA VAL A 77 -11.19 2.99 -23.90
C VAL A 77 -11.75 1.72 -24.52
N GLU A 78 -10.95 0.67 -24.50
CA GLU A 78 -11.37 -0.66 -24.92
C GLU A 78 -12.47 -1.15 -23.99
N THR A 79 -13.57 -1.65 -24.57
CA THR A 79 -14.75 -2.05 -23.78
C THR A 79 -14.77 -3.52 -23.43
N ASP A 80 -14.19 -4.36 -24.26
CA ASP A 80 -14.04 -5.78 -24.02
C ASP A 80 -12.70 -6.06 -23.34
N PHE A 81 -12.77 -6.52 -22.11
CA PHE A 81 -11.58 -6.84 -21.33
C PHE A 81 -10.73 -7.93 -22.01
N TYR A 82 -11.35 -8.97 -22.53
CA TYR A 82 -10.62 -10.10 -23.16
C TYR A 82 -10.01 -9.77 -24.52
N ALA A 83 -10.49 -8.72 -25.16
CA ALA A 83 -9.92 -8.18 -26.40
C ALA A 83 -8.98 -6.97 -26.15
N SER A 84 -8.74 -6.61 -24.89
CA SER A 84 -7.93 -5.44 -24.53
C SER A 84 -6.43 -5.74 -24.54
N HIS A 85 -5.63 -4.72 -24.83
CA HIS A 85 -4.17 -4.77 -24.68
C HIS A 85 -3.75 -5.10 -23.24
N LEU A 86 -4.56 -4.71 -22.24
CA LEU A 86 -4.29 -5.08 -20.85
C LEU A 86 -4.34 -6.60 -20.67
N TYR A 87 -5.38 -7.25 -21.16
CA TYR A 87 -5.52 -8.70 -21.01
C TYR A 87 -4.46 -9.47 -21.79
N ASP A 88 -4.12 -9.02 -23.01
CA ASP A 88 -3.08 -9.66 -23.81
C ASP A 88 -1.73 -9.69 -23.08
N LYS A 89 -1.37 -8.61 -22.38
CA LYS A 89 -0.14 -8.54 -21.58
C LYS A 89 -0.25 -9.26 -20.24
N LEU A 90 -1.46 -9.31 -19.64
CA LEU A 90 -1.67 -9.85 -18.30
C LEU A 90 -1.83 -11.37 -18.27
N ARG A 91 -2.40 -11.97 -19.31
CA ARG A 91 -2.76 -13.40 -19.37
C ARG A 91 -1.58 -14.34 -19.15
N MET A 92 -0.35 -13.87 -19.40
CA MET A 92 0.87 -14.60 -19.16
C MET A 92 2.02 -13.63 -18.91
N LEU A 93 2.58 -13.68 -17.72
CA LEU A 93 3.68 -12.82 -17.29
C LEU A 93 4.93 -13.67 -17.02
N ILE A 94 6.05 -13.26 -17.58
CA ILE A 94 7.38 -13.70 -17.12
C ILE A 94 7.86 -12.63 -16.17
N VAL A 95 7.88 -12.93 -14.87
CA VAL A 95 8.28 -11.96 -13.85
C VAL A 95 9.64 -12.35 -13.28
N ILE A 96 10.60 -11.46 -13.43
CA ILE A 96 11.96 -11.62 -12.92
C ILE A 96 12.13 -10.76 -11.68
N PHE A 97 12.48 -11.40 -10.57
CA PHE A 97 12.72 -10.74 -9.29
C PHE A 97 14.21 -10.60 -9.03
N TYR A 98 14.65 -9.37 -8.71
CA TYR A 98 15.99 -9.11 -8.24
C TYR A 98 15.98 -8.63 -6.78
N HIS A 99 16.99 -9.02 -6.03
CA HIS A 99 17.19 -8.54 -4.66
C HIS A 99 17.68 -7.09 -4.71
N ARG A 100 16.88 -6.18 -4.16
CA ARG A 100 17.24 -4.77 -4.00
C ARG A 100 18.00 -4.61 -2.69
N ASP A 101 19.32 -4.60 -2.78
CA ASP A 101 20.20 -4.29 -1.64
C ASP A 101 20.61 -2.82 -1.70
N ARG A 102 19.99 -2.01 -0.87
CA ARG A 102 20.22 -0.55 -0.81
C ARG A 102 21.58 -0.17 -0.25
N THR A 103 22.36 -1.12 0.28
CA THR A 103 23.72 -0.89 0.75
C THR A 103 24.75 -0.89 -0.39
N LEU A 104 24.38 -1.41 -1.55
CA LEU A 104 25.25 -1.49 -2.72
C LEU A 104 25.37 -0.13 -3.42
N ALA A 105 26.57 0.21 -3.83
CA ALA A 105 26.90 1.47 -4.50
C ALA A 105 26.25 1.63 -5.89
N SER A 106 25.85 0.52 -6.52
CA SER A 106 25.28 0.54 -7.87
C SER A 106 24.17 -0.50 -8.00
N LYS A 107 23.09 -0.15 -8.71
CA LYS A 107 21.98 -1.05 -9.08
C LYS A 107 22.45 -2.21 -9.97
N LEU A 108 23.58 -2.06 -10.65
CA LEU A 108 24.18 -3.11 -11.47
C LEU A 108 24.70 -4.31 -10.67
N LEU A 109 24.83 -4.15 -9.36
CA LEU A 109 25.24 -5.21 -8.45
C LEU A 109 24.03 -6.01 -7.91
N TYR A 110 22.81 -5.60 -8.22
CA TYR A 110 21.62 -6.31 -7.82
C TYR A 110 21.58 -7.71 -8.46
N ARG A 111 21.10 -8.69 -7.71
CA ARG A 111 21.10 -10.09 -8.13
C ARG A 111 19.70 -10.58 -8.42
N VAL A 112 19.50 -11.12 -9.60
CA VAL A 112 18.30 -11.91 -9.90
C VAL A 112 18.35 -13.20 -9.08
N PHE A 113 17.25 -13.52 -8.39
CA PHE A 113 17.16 -14.73 -7.56
C PHE A 113 15.96 -15.60 -7.88
N PHE A 114 14.94 -15.05 -8.56
CA PHE A 114 13.73 -15.78 -8.91
C PHE A 114 13.16 -15.30 -10.24
N ALA A 115 12.66 -16.24 -11.03
CA ALA A 115 11.89 -15.96 -12.23
C ALA A 115 10.65 -16.86 -12.23
N SER A 116 9.49 -16.30 -12.53
CA SER A 116 8.21 -17.01 -12.55
C SER A 116 7.51 -16.82 -13.88
N LEU A 117 7.02 -17.91 -14.46
CA LEU A 117 5.99 -17.86 -15.49
C LEU A 117 4.63 -17.91 -14.79
N PHE A 118 3.99 -16.76 -14.72
CA PHE A 118 2.74 -16.57 -13.97
C PHE A 118 1.55 -16.43 -14.92
N ARG A 119 0.47 -17.12 -14.56
CA ARG A 119 -0.85 -16.95 -15.18
C ARG A 119 -1.85 -16.72 -14.06
N PRO A 120 -2.58 -15.58 -14.09
CA PRO A 120 -3.65 -15.34 -13.12
C PRO A 120 -4.70 -16.45 -13.18
N SER A 121 -5.25 -16.83 -12.02
CA SER A 121 -6.37 -17.78 -11.95
C SER A 121 -7.67 -17.15 -12.49
N GLU A 122 -8.72 -17.96 -12.68
CA GLU A 122 -10.03 -17.46 -13.13
C GLU A 122 -10.62 -16.48 -12.11
N GLU A 123 -10.44 -16.75 -10.81
CA GLU A 123 -10.85 -15.88 -9.72
C GLU A 123 -10.10 -14.54 -9.76
N ASP A 124 -8.79 -14.59 -9.97
CA ASP A 124 -7.97 -13.38 -10.11
C ASP A 124 -8.40 -12.55 -11.32
N ILE A 125 -8.62 -13.21 -12.45
CA ILE A 125 -9.08 -12.55 -13.68
C ILE A 125 -10.46 -11.91 -13.47
N ALA A 126 -11.36 -12.54 -12.74
CA ALA A 126 -12.68 -11.99 -12.47
C ALA A 126 -12.59 -10.68 -11.67
N ILE A 127 -11.72 -10.63 -10.64
CA ILE A 127 -11.48 -9.40 -9.86
C ILE A 127 -10.78 -8.34 -10.71
N ILE A 128 -9.74 -8.69 -11.46
CA ILE A 128 -9.01 -7.76 -12.34
C ILE A 128 -9.93 -7.18 -13.42
N LYS A 129 -10.78 -8.00 -14.03
CA LYS A 129 -11.80 -7.58 -14.99
C LYS A 129 -12.79 -6.59 -14.37
N SER A 130 -13.22 -6.86 -13.14
CA SER A 130 -14.08 -5.95 -12.39
C SER A 130 -13.38 -4.60 -12.11
N ASP A 131 -12.13 -4.62 -11.69
CA ASP A 131 -11.32 -3.42 -11.48
C ASP A 131 -11.17 -2.61 -12.79
N TYR A 132 -10.86 -3.29 -13.90
CA TYR A 132 -10.74 -2.69 -15.22
C TYR A 132 -12.02 -1.98 -15.65
N ARG A 133 -13.18 -2.63 -15.44
CA ARG A 133 -14.47 -2.05 -15.74
C ARG A 133 -14.75 -0.79 -14.93
N GLU A 134 -14.44 -0.79 -13.63
CA GLU A 134 -14.66 0.36 -12.76
C GLU A 134 -13.73 1.54 -13.10
N ILE A 135 -12.46 1.27 -13.39
CA ILE A 135 -11.50 2.29 -13.85
C ILE A 135 -12.00 2.91 -15.16
N ASN A 136 -12.37 2.08 -16.14
CA ASN A 136 -12.84 2.55 -17.43
C ASN A 136 -14.22 3.23 -17.37
N ARG A 137 -15.04 2.90 -16.37
CA ARG A 137 -16.30 3.62 -16.10
C ARG A 137 -16.02 5.06 -15.72
N LYS A 138 -15.05 5.32 -14.83
CA LYS A 138 -14.60 6.68 -14.47
C LYS A 138 -14.09 7.44 -15.69
N ILE A 139 -13.25 6.81 -16.52
CA ILE A 139 -12.69 7.44 -17.72
C ILE A 139 -13.84 7.84 -18.68
N ARG A 140 -14.77 6.93 -18.96
CA ARG A 140 -15.92 7.21 -19.85
C ARG A 140 -16.87 8.27 -19.30
N ALA A 141 -16.94 8.41 -17.98
CA ALA A 141 -17.72 9.47 -17.33
C ALA A 141 -17.03 10.85 -17.35
N GLY A 142 -15.88 11.00 -18.01
CA GLY A 142 -15.10 12.25 -18.01
C GLY A 142 -14.42 12.55 -16.65
N GLN A 143 -14.29 11.53 -15.80
CA GLN A 143 -13.73 11.62 -14.46
C GLN A 143 -12.31 11.03 -14.38
N ALA A 144 -11.56 11.03 -15.47
CA ALA A 144 -10.21 10.48 -15.52
C ALA A 144 -9.24 11.18 -14.55
N ASN A 145 -9.48 12.46 -14.23
CA ASN A 145 -8.74 13.23 -13.23
C ASN A 145 -8.92 12.73 -11.79
N THR A 146 -9.97 11.94 -11.51
CA THR A 146 -10.22 11.35 -10.20
C THR A 146 -9.60 9.96 -10.02
N LEU A 147 -8.92 9.46 -11.06
CA LEU A 147 -8.20 8.21 -10.96
C LEU A 147 -7.02 8.34 -9.98
N SER A 148 -6.87 7.35 -9.13
CA SER A 148 -5.82 7.32 -8.12
C SER A 148 -5.33 5.89 -7.87
N ARG A 149 -4.28 5.76 -7.06
CA ARG A 149 -3.79 4.45 -6.59
C ARG A 149 -4.81 3.70 -5.75
N SER A 150 -5.83 4.39 -5.21
CA SER A 150 -6.91 3.78 -4.44
C SER A 150 -7.91 2.99 -5.29
N ASP A 151 -7.97 3.25 -6.60
CA ASP A 151 -8.88 2.54 -7.49
C ASP A 151 -8.48 1.06 -7.66
N GLY A 152 -9.51 0.23 -7.78
CA GLY A 152 -9.36 -1.22 -8.00
C GLY A 152 -8.87 -2.02 -6.78
N THR A 153 -8.78 -3.32 -6.93
CA THR A 153 -8.47 -4.29 -5.88
C THR A 153 -7.13 -4.97 -6.13
N TYR A 154 -6.96 -5.67 -7.24
CA TYR A 154 -5.70 -6.25 -7.72
C TYR A 154 -5.05 -5.40 -8.79
N LEU A 155 -5.87 -4.83 -9.67
CA LEU A 155 -5.47 -3.86 -10.68
C LEU A 155 -5.77 -2.44 -10.15
N SER A 156 -4.83 -1.55 -10.34
CA SER A 156 -4.95 -0.14 -9.97
C SER A 156 -4.43 0.75 -11.09
N THR A 157 -4.37 2.06 -10.84
CA THR A 157 -3.69 3.00 -11.75
C THR A 157 -2.60 3.75 -11.02
N ALA A 158 -1.42 3.85 -11.62
CA ALA A 158 -0.33 4.66 -11.09
C ALA A 158 0.10 5.73 -12.10
N PRO A 159 0.44 6.96 -11.66
CA PRO A 159 0.98 7.98 -12.53
C PRO A 159 2.34 7.54 -13.07
N LYS A 160 2.58 7.74 -14.38
CA LYS A 160 3.89 7.53 -15.03
C LYS A 160 4.78 8.77 -14.95
N ALA A 161 4.18 9.94 -14.89
CA ALA A 161 4.90 11.21 -14.81
C ALA A 161 4.76 11.82 -13.40
N LYS A 162 5.86 12.31 -12.86
CA LYS A 162 5.91 12.93 -11.52
C LYS A 162 5.49 14.41 -11.53
N LYS A 163 5.42 15.06 -12.68
CA LYS A 163 5.00 16.47 -12.81
C LYS A 163 3.68 16.63 -13.54
N ARG A 164 2.91 17.65 -13.13
CA ARG A 164 1.69 18.10 -13.81
C ARG A 164 1.95 18.81 -15.15
N THR A 165 3.17 18.80 -15.68
CA THR A 165 3.54 19.53 -16.89
C THR A 165 3.04 18.88 -18.17
N ASN A 166 2.98 17.56 -18.25
CA ASN A 166 2.50 16.81 -19.42
C ASN A 166 1.08 16.26 -19.21
N MET A 167 0.16 17.18 -18.97
CA MET A 167 -1.25 16.85 -18.81
C MET A 167 -1.90 16.56 -20.17
N ILE A 168 -2.61 15.44 -20.25
CA ILE A 168 -3.36 15.01 -21.44
C ILE A 168 -4.79 15.51 -21.34
N THR A 169 -5.35 15.98 -22.45
CA THR A 169 -6.80 16.23 -22.56
C THR A 169 -7.50 14.91 -22.89
N PRO A 170 -8.38 14.40 -22.00
CA PRO A 170 -9.03 13.11 -22.23
C PRO A 170 -10.03 13.15 -23.39
N TYR A 171 -10.15 12.03 -24.12
CA TYR A 171 -11.14 11.85 -25.20
C TYR A 171 -12.58 12.08 -24.72
N TYR A 172 -12.92 11.60 -23.52
CA TYR A 172 -14.27 11.72 -22.96
C TYR A 172 -14.51 13.06 -22.25
N GLY A 173 -13.60 14.03 -22.40
CA GLY A 173 -13.69 15.31 -21.73
C GLY A 173 -13.30 15.26 -20.25
N GLY A 174 -13.65 16.32 -19.52
CA GLY A 174 -13.24 16.51 -18.15
C GLY A 174 -11.93 17.31 -18.03
N GLU A 175 -11.35 17.35 -16.85
CA GLU A 175 -10.08 18.01 -16.60
C GLU A 175 -8.91 17.27 -17.23
N ARG A 176 -7.82 18.00 -17.52
CA ARG A 176 -6.58 17.40 -18.00
C ARG A 176 -6.01 16.43 -16.96
N VAL A 177 -5.42 15.34 -17.41
CA VAL A 177 -4.92 14.24 -16.58
C VAL A 177 -3.44 13.98 -16.81
N VAL A 178 -2.75 13.50 -15.77
CA VAL A 178 -1.38 12.98 -15.91
C VAL A 178 -1.42 11.61 -16.60
N LYS A 179 -0.34 11.25 -17.31
CA LYS A 179 -0.18 9.89 -17.87
C LYS A 179 -0.28 8.87 -16.74
N ARG A 180 -1.05 7.79 -16.96
CA ARG A 180 -1.18 6.67 -16.02
C ARG A 180 -1.05 5.33 -16.71
N SER A 181 -0.69 4.31 -15.95
CA SER A 181 -0.70 2.91 -16.38
C SER A 181 -1.67 2.11 -15.55
N TYR A 182 -2.23 1.05 -16.15
CA TYR A 182 -2.78 -0.06 -15.37
C TYR A 182 -1.63 -0.79 -14.68
N THR A 183 -1.77 -1.02 -13.38
CA THR A 183 -0.69 -1.47 -12.53
C THR A 183 -1.19 -2.57 -11.60
N LEU A 184 -0.49 -3.70 -11.54
CA LEU A 184 -0.73 -4.71 -10.52
C LEU A 184 -0.23 -4.20 -9.17
N ARG A 185 -1.08 -4.29 -8.17
CA ARG A 185 -0.72 -3.84 -6.82
C ARG A 185 0.40 -4.69 -6.24
N LYS A 186 1.24 -4.08 -5.40
CA LYS A 186 2.39 -4.72 -4.76
C LYS A 186 2.02 -6.03 -4.04
N GLU A 187 0.89 -6.03 -3.34
CA GLU A 187 0.44 -7.21 -2.60
C GLU A 187 0.04 -8.36 -3.54
N TYR A 188 -0.56 -8.03 -4.69
CA TYR A 188 -0.83 -9.03 -5.72
C TYR A 188 0.48 -9.54 -6.36
N VAL A 189 1.49 -8.71 -6.52
CA VAL A 189 2.83 -9.13 -6.98
C VAL A 189 3.48 -10.09 -5.97
N ASN A 190 3.20 -9.94 -4.67
CA ASN A 190 3.62 -10.91 -3.65
C ASN A 190 3.03 -12.31 -3.86
N VAL A 191 1.86 -12.43 -4.51
CA VAL A 191 1.31 -13.74 -4.90
C VAL A 191 2.24 -14.43 -5.89
N ILE A 192 2.73 -13.68 -6.89
CA ILE A 192 3.67 -14.19 -7.90
C ILE A 192 4.99 -14.60 -7.22
N LEU A 193 5.52 -13.75 -6.34
CA LEU A 193 6.73 -14.02 -5.57
C LEU A 193 6.57 -15.21 -4.62
N SER A 194 5.36 -15.46 -4.12
CA SER A 194 5.10 -16.59 -3.23
C SER A 194 5.40 -17.94 -3.86
N GLY A 195 5.43 -18.04 -5.20
CA GLY A 195 5.90 -19.20 -5.94
C GLY A 195 7.37 -19.58 -5.66
N TYR A 196 8.17 -18.66 -5.12
CA TYR A 196 9.52 -18.93 -4.62
C TYR A 196 9.50 -19.80 -3.35
N TYR A 197 8.41 -19.78 -2.57
CA TYR A 197 8.25 -20.53 -1.32
C TYR A 197 7.30 -21.71 -1.53
N THR A 198 7.71 -22.88 -1.07
CA THR A 198 7.09 -24.18 -1.40
C THR A 198 5.78 -24.53 -0.71
N ARG A 199 5.18 -23.66 0.13
CA ARG A 199 3.88 -23.93 0.77
C ARG A 199 3.07 -22.66 0.97
N ARG A 200 1.84 -22.70 0.43
CA ARG A 200 0.76 -21.80 0.76
C ARG A 200 -0.36 -22.61 1.38
N GLU A 201 -0.84 -22.18 2.55
CA GLU A 201 -2.05 -22.75 3.11
C GLU A 201 -3.26 -22.18 2.36
N PRO A 202 -4.28 -22.99 2.04
CA PRO A 202 -5.50 -22.47 1.42
C PRO A 202 -6.18 -21.50 2.39
N GLU A 203 -6.53 -20.32 1.89
CA GLU A 203 -7.27 -19.31 2.61
C GLU A 203 -8.76 -19.40 2.24
N GLU A 204 -9.63 -18.89 3.11
CA GLU A 204 -11.06 -18.80 2.86
C GLU A 204 -11.34 -17.73 1.80
N HIS A 205 -12.37 -17.92 0.97
CA HIS A 205 -12.79 -16.96 -0.04
C HIS A 205 -13.98 -16.12 0.45
N LEU A 206 -13.89 -14.80 0.27
CA LEU A 206 -15.01 -13.88 0.49
C LEU A 206 -16.04 -13.96 -0.64
N ILE A 207 -15.55 -14.13 -1.88
CA ILE A 207 -16.37 -14.25 -3.08
C ILE A 207 -16.46 -15.71 -3.46
N THR A 208 -17.63 -16.31 -3.25
CA THR A 208 -17.91 -17.69 -3.60
C THR A 208 -18.64 -17.83 -4.93
N ASP A 209 -19.30 -16.75 -5.39
CA ASP A 209 -19.93 -16.67 -6.71
C ASP A 209 -19.27 -15.55 -7.54
N LEU A 210 -18.45 -15.92 -8.52
CA LEU A 210 -17.75 -14.98 -9.38
C LEU A 210 -18.69 -14.10 -10.22
N HIS A 211 -19.97 -14.52 -10.44
CA HIS A 211 -20.97 -13.70 -11.11
C HIS A 211 -21.37 -12.44 -10.34
N GLU A 212 -21.11 -12.38 -9.03
CA GLU A 212 -21.27 -11.13 -8.27
C GLU A 212 -20.38 -10.02 -8.85
N LEU A 213 -19.15 -10.36 -9.27
CA LEU A 213 -18.19 -9.43 -9.87
C LEU A 213 -18.60 -8.93 -11.27
N ASP A 214 -19.45 -9.63 -11.99
CA ASP A 214 -19.99 -9.14 -13.26
C ASP A 214 -20.99 -7.98 -13.07
N ARG A 215 -21.59 -7.88 -11.89
CA ARG A 215 -22.63 -6.88 -11.55
C ARG A 215 -22.09 -5.73 -10.72
N MET A 216 -21.21 -6.02 -9.79
CA MET A 216 -20.69 -5.07 -8.79
C MET A 216 -19.17 -5.14 -8.69
N GLY A 217 -18.54 -4.02 -8.34
CA GLY A 217 -17.11 -4.01 -8.00
C GLY A 217 -16.86 -4.68 -6.64
N PHE A 218 -15.63 -5.13 -6.42
CA PHE A 218 -15.23 -5.79 -5.17
C PHE A 218 -15.59 -4.94 -3.92
N ALA A 219 -15.30 -3.64 -3.96
CA ALA A 219 -15.63 -2.73 -2.86
C ALA A 219 -17.13 -2.69 -2.56
N GLN A 220 -17.98 -2.74 -3.60
CA GLN A 220 -19.44 -2.75 -3.45
C GLN A 220 -19.94 -4.07 -2.85
N ILE A 221 -19.31 -5.21 -3.21
CA ILE A 221 -19.61 -6.51 -2.62
C ILE A 221 -19.29 -6.48 -1.12
N VAL A 222 -18.09 -6.02 -0.75
CA VAL A 222 -17.68 -5.90 0.66
C VAL A 222 -18.66 -5.00 1.45
N GLN A 223 -18.99 -3.82 0.90
CA GLN A 223 -19.97 -2.92 1.53
C GLN A 223 -21.35 -3.55 1.63
N GLY A 224 -21.78 -4.29 0.62
CA GLY A 224 -23.08 -4.99 0.60
C GLY A 224 -23.22 -6.02 1.73
N ARG A 225 -22.12 -6.75 2.04
CA ARG A 225 -22.12 -7.70 3.19
C ARG A 225 -22.38 -6.98 4.52
N PHE A 226 -21.92 -5.73 4.67
CA PHE A 226 -22.11 -4.95 5.90
C PHE A 226 -23.43 -4.17 5.94
N SER A 227 -23.98 -3.79 4.79
CA SER A 227 -25.08 -2.82 4.70
C SER A 227 -26.31 -3.21 5.52
N GLN A 228 -26.63 -4.49 5.65
CA GLN A 228 -27.75 -5.01 6.40
C GLN A 228 -27.68 -4.73 7.91
N TYR A 229 -26.47 -4.48 8.45
CA TYR A 229 -26.25 -4.26 9.89
C TYR A 229 -26.09 -2.78 10.25
N VAL A 230 -26.09 -1.86 9.28
CA VAL A 230 -25.90 -0.43 9.56
C VAL A 230 -27.03 0.09 10.45
N GLY A 231 -26.67 0.76 11.53
CA GLY A 231 -27.59 1.28 12.54
C GLY A 231 -28.00 0.28 13.62
N TRP A 232 -27.53 -0.98 13.56
CA TRP A 232 -27.84 -1.97 14.59
C TRP A 232 -26.93 -1.83 15.80
N ASP A 233 -27.49 -2.11 16.98
CA ASP A 233 -26.68 -2.34 18.17
C ASP A 233 -25.83 -3.60 18.01
N ILE A 234 -24.64 -3.56 18.58
CA ILE A 234 -23.67 -4.65 18.42
C ILE A 234 -24.18 -5.99 19.00
N TRP A 235 -25.01 -5.94 20.04
CA TRP A 235 -25.56 -7.15 20.65
C TRP A 235 -26.67 -7.79 19.81
N ASP A 236 -27.42 -6.97 19.07
CA ASP A 236 -28.40 -7.46 18.09
C ASP A 236 -27.68 -8.19 16.94
N ILE A 237 -26.53 -7.65 16.50
CA ILE A 237 -25.67 -8.29 15.50
C ILE A 237 -25.14 -9.62 16.04
N VAL A 238 -24.61 -9.64 17.26
CA VAL A 238 -24.08 -10.84 17.93
C VAL A 238 -25.18 -11.91 18.07
N GLY A 239 -26.38 -11.51 18.46
CA GLY A 239 -27.54 -12.43 18.57
C GLY A 239 -27.96 -13.01 17.22
N THR A 240 -28.07 -12.16 16.20
CA THR A 240 -28.46 -12.58 14.83
C THR A 240 -27.44 -13.53 14.21
N LEU A 241 -26.14 -13.32 14.47
CA LEU A 241 -25.06 -14.17 14.00
C LEU A 241 -24.84 -15.43 14.87
N ASN A 242 -25.65 -15.65 15.90
CA ASN A 242 -25.57 -16.78 16.84
C ASN A 242 -24.19 -16.94 17.50
N LEU A 243 -23.50 -15.83 17.80
CA LEU A 243 -22.14 -15.87 18.35
C LEU A 243 -22.10 -16.22 19.87
N HIS A 244 -23.26 -16.42 20.51
CA HIS A 244 -23.38 -16.88 21.89
C HIS A 244 -23.59 -18.38 22.04
N ALA A 245 -23.82 -19.12 20.95
CA ALA A 245 -24.13 -20.52 21.01
C ALA A 245 -22.90 -21.36 21.33
N GLU A 246 -22.96 -22.23 22.35
CA GLU A 246 -21.88 -23.15 22.71
C GLU A 246 -21.41 -24.01 21.54
N GLN A 247 -22.30 -24.37 20.62
CA GLN A 247 -21.98 -25.11 19.40
C GLN A 247 -21.02 -24.35 18.44
N THR A 248 -21.00 -23.04 18.48
CA THR A 248 -20.14 -22.21 17.64
C THR A 248 -18.67 -22.31 18.09
N ARG A 249 -18.44 -22.67 19.35
CA ARG A 249 -17.10 -22.79 19.93
C ARG A 249 -16.32 -23.99 19.38
N ASP A 250 -16.96 -25.14 19.31
CA ASP A 250 -16.29 -26.39 18.92
C ASP A 250 -16.14 -26.53 17.40
N GLU A 251 -17.09 -26.01 16.63
CA GLU A 251 -17.07 -26.10 15.17
C GLU A 251 -16.17 -25.03 14.50
N LEU A 252 -16.01 -23.86 15.12
CA LEU A 252 -15.39 -22.70 14.51
C LEU A 252 -14.11 -22.21 15.20
N GLY A 253 -13.75 -22.78 16.37
CA GLY A 253 -12.51 -22.46 17.09
C GLY A 253 -12.43 -21.05 17.67
N PHE A 254 -13.57 -20.35 17.84
CA PHE A 254 -13.63 -19.02 18.42
C PHE A 254 -14.13 -19.02 19.86
N PRO A 255 -13.60 -18.13 20.73
CA PRO A 255 -14.15 -17.98 22.07
C PRO A 255 -15.57 -17.42 22.01
N ASP A 256 -16.44 -17.90 22.89
CA ASP A 256 -17.74 -17.30 23.13
C ASP A 256 -17.59 -15.81 23.42
N ILE A 257 -18.49 -14.99 22.91
CA ILE A 257 -18.58 -13.59 23.27
C ILE A 257 -19.53 -13.52 24.51
N PRO A 258 -18.99 -13.31 25.71
CA PRO A 258 -19.86 -13.23 26.90
C PRO A 258 -20.79 -12.03 26.78
N VAL A 259 -22.07 -12.20 27.11
CA VAL A 259 -23.04 -11.12 27.09
C VAL A 259 -22.55 -9.96 27.97
N GLY A 260 -22.56 -8.75 27.44
CA GLY A 260 -22.15 -7.54 28.14
C GLY A 260 -20.64 -7.29 28.21
N VAL A 261 -19.80 -8.20 27.69
CA VAL A 261 -18.35 -8.00 27.68
C VAL A 261 -17.81 -7.78 26.26
N MET A 262 -17.59 -6.53 25.90
CA MET A 262 -16.98 -6.15 24.63
C MET A 262 -15.50 -5.79 24.83
N ASN A 263 -14.61 -6.54 24.21
CA ASN A 263 -13.18 -6.29 24.25
C ASN A 263 -12.58 -6.13 22.83
N LYS A 264 -11.30 -5.74 22.75
CA LYS A 264 -10.65 -5.52 21.46
C LYS A 264 -10.55 -6.78 20.57
N ALA A 265 -10.56 -7.96 21.15
CA ALA A 265 -10.50 -9.23 20.41
C ALA A 265 -11.86 -9.62 19.83
N THR A 266 -12.95 -9.13 20.41
CA THR A 266 -14.32 -9.47 20.03
C THR A 266 -14.74 -8.81 18.70
N LEU A 267 -14.42 -7.53 18.51
CA LEU A 267 -14.79 -6.79 17.30
C LEU A 267 -14.28 -7.42 15.99
N PRO A 268 -13.03 -7.89 15.88
CA PRO A 268 -12.58 -8.61 14.69
C PRO A 268 -13.37 -9.89 14.40
N VAL A 269 -13.79 -10.62 15.42
CA VAL A 269 -14.60 -11.84 15.25
C VAL A 269 -15.98 -11.48 14.71
N ILE A 270 -16.66 -10.51 15.29
CA ILE A 270 -17.97 -10.02 14.81
C ILE A 270 -17.83 -9.54 13.35
N THR A 271 -16.81 -8.75 13.06
CA THR A 271 -16.53 -8.24 11.70
C THR A 271 -16.34 -9.38 10.68
N ALA A 272 -15.59 -10.42 11.03
CA ALA A 272 -15.40 -11.58 10.15
C ALA A 272 -16.75 -12.27 9.87
N ARG A 273 -17.59 -12.45 10.91
CA ARG A 273 -18.92 -13.08 10.77
C ARG A 273 -19.89 -12.25 9.94
N MET A 274 -19.88 -10.92 10.08
CA MET A 274 -20.67 -10.03 9.23
C MET A 274 -20.32 -10.19 7.75
N LEU A 275 -19.07 -10.52 7.44
CA LEU A 275 -18.59 -10.83 6.09
C LEU A 275 -18.90 -12.28 5.64
N GLY A 276 -19.39 -13.15 6.54
CA GLY A 276 -19.56 -14.57 6.27
C GLY A 276 -18.28 -15.39 6.36
N LEU A 277 -17.22 -14.85 6.95
CA LEU A 277 -15.89 -15.45 7.06
C LEU A 277 -15.65 -16.02 8.48
N ARG A 278 -14.74 -17.01 8.58
CA ARG A 278 -14.26 -17.52 9.88
C ARG A 278 -13.22 -16.61 10.51
N SER A 279 -12.42 -15.96 9.69
CA SER A 279 -11.40 -15.00 10.11
C SER A 279 -11.30 -13.85 9.12
N LEU A 280 -10.64 -12.76 9.52
CA LEU A 280 -10.36 -11.64 8.62
C LEU A 280 -9.22 -11.91 7.62
N LYS A 281 -8.69 -13.15 7.60
CA LYS A 281 -7.71 -13.60 6.62
C LYS A 281 -8.43 -14.40 5.54
N CYS A 282 -8.79 -13.74 4.45
CA CYS A 282 -9.29 -14.40 3.26
C CYS A 282 -8.37 -14.12 2.07
N GLU A 283 -8.50 -14.94 1.04
CA GLU A 283 -7.65 -14.90 -0.15
C GLU A 283 -7.63 -13.50 -0.76
N GLU A 284 -8.80 -12.91 -0.95
CA GLU A 284 -8.95 -11.60 -1.61
C GLU A 284 -8.33 -10.47 -0.78
N PHE A 285 -8.47 -10.49 0.55
CA PHE A 285 -7.86 -9.48 1.41
C PHE A 285 -6.34 -9.61 1.41
N THR A 286 -5.83 -10.84 1.49
CA THR A 286 -4.39 -11.11 1.46
C THR A 286 -3.78 -10.65 0.14
N ARG A 287 -4.39 -11.00 -1.00
CA ARG A 287 -3.91 -10.63 -2.33
C ARG A 287 -4.04 -9.15 -2.65
N ALA A 288 -5.05 -8.47 -2.09
CA ALA A 288 -5.26 -7.04 -2.27
C ALA A 288 -4.49 -6.18 -1.25
N GLY A 289 -3.85 -6.78 -0.25
CA GLY A 289 -3.23 -6.06 0.87
C GLY A 289 -4.24 -5.32 1.75
N ILE A 290 -5.48 -5.84 1.85
CA ILE A 290 -6.52 -5.22 2.66
C ILE A 290 -6.32 -5.58 4.12
N ILE A 291 -6.13 -4.56 4.94
CA ILE A 291 -6.01 -4.67 6.38
C ILE A 291 -7.32 -4.19 7.00
N VAL A 292 -8.04 -5.11 7.64
CA VAL A 292 -9.28 -4.74 8.35
C VAL A 292 -8.95 -4.03 9.65
N LYS A 293 -9.54 -2.87 9.85
CA LYS A 293 -9.39 -2.03 11.05
C LYS A 293 -10.75 -1.68 11.63
N THR A 294 -11.06 -2.25 12.77
CA THR A 294 -12.22 -1.81 13.56
C THR A 294 -11.89 -0.50 14.25
N VAL A 295 -12.73 0.50 14.06
CA VAL A 295 -12.55 1.85 14.62
C VAL A 295 -13.75 2.16 15.50
N PHE A 296 -13.44 2.55 16.72
CA PHE A 296 -14.45 2.87 17.73
C PHE A 296 -14.47 4.35 18.06
N PHE A 297 -15.60 4.99 17.87
CA PHE A 297 -15.83 6.39 18.20
C PHE A 297 -16.71 6.50 19.47
N ASN A 298 -16.40 7.48 20.30
CA ASN A 298 -17.34 7.86 21.36
C ASN A 298 -18.50 8.70 20.76
N ARG A 299 -19.50 9.05 21.56
CA ARG A 299 -20.64 9.87 21.13
C ARG A 299 -20.28 11.23 20.51
N HIS A 300 -19.08 11.77 20.83
CA HIS A 300 -18.58 13.03 20.27
C HIS A 300 -17.73 12.83 19.02
N GLY A 301 -17.71 11.64 18.42
CA GLY A 301 -16.93 11.34 17.21
C GLY A 301 -15.41 11.38 17.46
N ILE A 302 -14.92 11.01 18.64
CA ILE A 302 -13.51 10.94 18.98
C ILE A 302 -13.10 9.47 19.09
N ASN A 303 -12.09 9.06 18.32
CA ASN A 303 -11.44 7.76 18.42
C ASN A 303 -10.10 7.87 19.17
N LYS A 304 -9.74 6.77 19.84
CA LYS A 304 -8.47 6.65 20.59
C LYS A 304 -7.57 5.53 20.09
N GLU A 305 -8.01 4.81 19.06
CA GLU A 305 -7.20 3.77 18.41
C GLU A 305 -5.95 4.40 17.82
N LYS A 306 -4.89 3.59 17.81
CA LYS A 306 -3.60 3.98 17.25
C LYS A 306 -3.33 3.14 16.01
N PHE A 307 -3.06 3.81 14.91
CA PHE A 307 -2.80 3.19 13.60
C PHE A 307 -1.31 3.27 13.29
N ARG A 308 -0.57 2.26 13.76
CA ARG A 308 0.84 2.11 13.43
C ARG A 308 0.96 1.69 11.96
N LEU A 309 1.83 2.38 11.24
CA LEU A 309 2.19 2.05 9.86
C LEU A 309 3.41 1.13 9.82
N GLY A 310 4.55 1.55 10.35
CA GLY A 310 5.79 0.78 10.33
C GLY A 310 6.85 1.40 11.20
N ASP A 311 8.01 0.74 11.26
CA ASP A 311 9.19 1.26 11.95
C ASP A 311 9.85 2.37 11.13
N VAL A 312 10.62 3.22 11.81
CA VAL A 312 11.36 4.31 11.20
C VAL A 312 12.82 3.93 11.17
N ASP A 313 13.43 4.01 10.00
CA ASP A 313 14.88 4.02 9.85
C ASP A 313 15.35 5.47 9.63
N PHE A 314 15.95 6.07 10.66
CA PHE A 314 16.45 7.44 10.55
C PHE A 314 17.59 7.60 9.56
N MET A 315 18.40 6.55 9.37
CA MET A 315 19.51 6.60 8.44
C MET A 315 19.05 6.47 7.00
N GLU A 316 17.99 5.70 6.71
CA GLU A 316 17.34 5.67 5.41
C GLU A 316 16.84 7.07 5.02
N ILE A 317 16.10 7.74 5.92
CA ILE A 317 15.56 9.08 5.67
C ILE A 317 16.68 10.11 5.47
N TYR A 318 17.70 10.08 6.33
CA TYR A 318 18.82 11.02 6.28
C TYR A 318 19.64 10.88 5.00
N ASN A 319 19.95 9.64 4.60
CA ASN A 319 20.74 9.32 3.42
C ASN A 319 19.94 9.41 2.11
N ALA A 320 18.62 9.53 2.17
CA ALA A 320 17.82 9.74 0.97
C ALA A 320 18.33 10.99 0.21
N PRO A 321 18.37 10.97 -1.13
CA PRO A 321 18.89 12.08 -1.92
C PRO A 321 18.29 13.43 -1.49
N ALA A 322 19.12 14.47 -1.49
CA ALA A 322 18.63 15.83 -1.35
C ALA A 322 17.69 16.16 -2.54
N PRO A 323 16.70 17.02 -2.34
CA PRO A 323 15.85 17.43 -3.44
C PRO A 323 16.69 17.98 -4.61
N HIS A 324 16.54 17.40 -5.79
CA HIS A 324 17.25 17.78 -7.00
C HIS A 324 16.36 17.56 -8.22
N THR A 325 16.77 18.13 -9.35
CA THR A 325 16.06 17.97 -10.61
C THR A 325 16.92 17.13 -11.54
N GLU A 326 16.31 16.10 -12.12
CA GLU A 326 16.93 15.24 -13.13
C GLU A 326 16.16 15.35 -14.46
N MET A 327 16.86 15.14 -15.58
CA MET A 327 16.20 14.96 -16.87
C MET A 327 15.88 13.49 -17.06
N GLU A 328 14.60 13.17 -17.17
CA GLU A 328 14.12 11.82 -17.51
C GLU A 328 13.54 11.83 -18.94
N THR A 329 13.84 10.80 -19.72
CA THR A 329 13.23 10.62 -21.04
C THR A 329 11.98 9.76 -20.88
N ASP A 330 10.83 10.26 -21.35
CA ASP A 330 9.58 9.52 -21.31
C ASP A 330 9.56 8.42 -22.40
N ASP A 331 8.53 7.55 -22.36
CA ASP A 331 8.35 6.46 -23.33
C ASP A 331 8.15 6.96 -24.78
N ASP A 332 7.81 8.23 -24.98
CA ASP A 332 7.64 8.87 -26.28
C ASP A 332 8.95 9.56 -26.75
N GLY A 333 10.04 9.46 -25.96
CA GLY A 333 11.36 10.04 -26.26
C GLY A 333 11.48 11.53 -25.90
N ASN A 334 10.51 12.10 -25.17
CA ASN A 334 10.62 13.49 -24.74
C ASN A 334 11.41 13.59 -23.44
N GLU A 335 12.30 14.56 -23.36
CA GLU A 335 13.04 14.86 -22.13
C GLU A 335 12.20 15.74 -21.21
N GLU A 336 12.07 15.33 -19.95
CA GLU A 336 11.36 16.05 -18.90
C GLU A 336 12.25 16.26 -17.69
N GLU A 337 12.17 17.47 -17.15
CA GLU A 337 12.73 17.75 -15.82
C GLU A 337 11.90 17.10 -14.72
N VAL A 338 12.46 16.16 -13.97
CA VAL A 338 11.79 15.47 -12.86
C VAL A 338 12.42 15.90 -11.54
N TYR A 339 11.57 16.39 -10.63
CA TYR A 339 12.00 16.77 -9.30
C TYR A 339 12.02 15.51 -8.40
N GLN A 340 13.21 15.12 -7.96
CA GLN A 340 13.46 13.97 -7.11
C GLN A 340 13.65 14.42 -5.66
N THR A 341 13.13 13.66 -4.70
CA THR A 341 13.27 13.96 -3.27
C THR A 341 13.78 12.78 -2.44
N GLY A 342 13.95 11.61 -3.07
CA GLY A 342 14.19 10.34 -2.38
C GLY A 342 12.95 9.77 -1.68
N TRP A 343 11.83 10.49 -1.65
CA TRP A 343 10.57 10.04 -1.09
C TRP A 343 10.04 8.79 -1.79
N GLU A 344 10.03 8.77 -3.12
CA GLU A 344 9.52 7.68 -3.93
C GLU A 344 10.33 6.38 -3.81
N GLU A 345 11.52 6.46 -3.23
CA GLU A 345 12.39 5.33 -2.93
C GLU A 345 12.32 4.90 -1.46
N SER A 346 11.62 5.69 -0.62
CA SER A 346 11.51 5.43 0.81
C SER A 346 10.63 4.20 1.11
N GLU A 347 10.94 3.54 2.22
CA GLU A 347 10.13 2.42 2.72
C GLU A 347 8.72 2.87 3.09
N LEU A 348 8.60 4.09 3.63
CA LEU A 348 7.30 4.65 3.98
C LEU A 348 6.43 4.84 2.74
N PHE A 349 6.96 5.43 1.65
CA PHE A 349 6.22 5.55 0.40
C PHE A 349 5.78 4.19 -0.14
N ALA A 350 6.69 3.22 -0.21
CA ALA A 350 6.40 1.87 -0.68
C ALA A 350 5.29 1.18 0.13
N GLN A 351 5.21 1.48 1.43
CA GLN A 351 4.16 0.99 2.31
C GLN A 351 2.84 1.71 2.06
N LEU A 352 2.84 3.04 2.01
CA LEU A 352 1.61 3.84 1.85
C LEU A 352 0.98 3.65 0.47
N ASP A 353 1.79 3.47 -0.57
CA ASP A 353 1.35 3.17 -1.93
C ASP A 353 0.62 1.82 -2.04
N SER A 354 1.00 0.85 -1.19
CA SER A 354 0.41 -0.49 -1.18
C SER A 354 -0.75 -0.67 -0.19
N ILE A 355 -0.82 0.16 0.86
CA ILE A 355 -1.75 -0.07 1.96
C ILE A 355 -3.21 0.16 1.56
N LYS A 356 -4.08 -0.76 1.98
CA LYS A 356 -5.52 -0.63 1.82
C LYS A 356 -6.20 -1.02 3.13
N TYR A 357 -6.98 -0.10 3.69
CA TYR A 357 -7.74 -0.37 4.90
C TYR A 357 -9.21 -0.60 4.60
N LEU A 358 -9.78 -1.63 5.22
CA LEU A 358 -11.22 -1.76 5.41
C LEU A 358 -11.54 -1.25 6.82
N PHE A 359 -11.94 0.03 6.92
CA PHE A 359 -12.42 0.59 8.16
C PHE A 359 -13.82 0.06 8.46
N VAL A 360 -14.01 -0.51 9.63
CA VAL A 360 -15.28 -1.01 10.16
C VAL A 360 -15.60 -0.19 11.39
N VAL A 361 -16.61 0.67 11.28
CA VAL A 361 -16.83 1.78 12.21
C VAL A 361 -17.97 1.47 13.17
N PHE A 362 -17.67 1.59 14.45
CA PHE A 362 -18.63 1.53 15.55
C PHE A 362 -18.60 2.85 16.31
N GLN A 363 -19.76 3.29 16.78
CA GLN A 363 -19.89 4.51 17.56
C GLN A 363 -20.81 4.30 18.75
N LYS A 364 -20.46 4.88 19.92
CA LYS A 364 -21.39 4.99 21.04
C LYS A 364 -22.44 6.04 20.75
N ASP A 365 -23.69 5.70 21.00
CA ASP A 365 -24.80 6.64 21.00
C ASP A 365 -24.94 7.39 22.33
N ALA A 366 -26.05 8.14 22.50
CA ALA A 366 -26.33 8.91 23.71
C ALA A 366 -26.58 8.02 24.93
N ASP A 367 -27.16 6.83 24.75
CA ASP A 367 -27.50 5.88 25.80
C ASP A 367 -26.32 5.00 26.20
N GLY A 368 -25.25 5.05 25.39
CA GLY A 368 -24.00 4.32 25.61
C GLY A 368 -23.91 3.00 24.85
N ASP A 369 -24.94 2.70 24.04
CA ASP A 369 -24.99 1.53 23.18
C ASP A 369 -23.98 1.64 22.03
N ILE A 370 -23.51 0.50 21.55
CA ILE A 370 -22.47 0.42 20.50
C ILE A 370 -23.15 0.14 19.16
N ILE A 371 -23.28 1.16 18.36
CA ILE A 371 -23.95 1.09 17.07
C ILE A 371 -22.93 0.85 15.96
N PHE A 372 -23.23 -0.09 15.07
CA PHE A 372 -22.46 -0.26 13.84
C PHE A 372 -22.82 0.82 12.83
N MET A 373 -21.86 1.67 12.47
CA MET A 373 -22.06 2.83 11.63
C MET A 373 -21.83 2.55 10.13
N GLY A 374 -21.15 1.45 9.82
CA GLY A 374 -20.84 1.07 8.44
C GLY A 374 -19.38 0.71 8.24
N SER A 375 -19.01 0.50 6.97
CA SER A 375 -17.65 0.18 6.59
C SER A 375 -17.19 1.02 5.39
N LYS A 376 -15.88 1.23 5.29
CA LYS A 376 -15.26 1.98 4.19
C LYS A 376 -13.96 1.32 3.77
N LEU A 377 -13.92 0.85 2.51
CA LEU A 377 -12.67 0.44 1.89
C LEU A 377 -11.93 1.69 1.43
N TRP A 378 -10.71 1.88 1.92
CA TRP A 378 -9.93 3.09 1.69
C TRP A 378 -8.46 2.75 1.43
N ALA A 379 -7.85 3.46 0.50
CA ALA A 379 -6.42 3.54 0.28
C ALA A 379 -6.05 5.01 0.14
N MET A 380 -4.79 5.35 0.32
CA MET A 380 -4.34 6.73 0.16
C MET A 380 -4.55 7.22 -1.27
N SER A 381 -5.18 8.39 -1.40
CA SER A 381 -5.25 9.13 -2.67
C SER A 381 -3.89 9.74 -3.02
N ASP A 382 -3.76 10.27 -4.24
CA ASP A 382 -2.53 10.98 -4.61
C ASP A 382 -2.32 12.23 -3.73
N GLU A 383 -3.42 12.89 -3.28
CA GLU A 383 -3.36 14.00 -2.34
C GLU A 383 -2.91 13.55 -0.93
N ASP A 384 -3.44 12.42 -0.44
CA ASP A 384 -3.05 11.88 0.87
C ASP A 384 -1.55 11.47 0.87
N ILE A 385 -1.07 10.91 -0.25
CA ILE A 385 0.36 10.59 -0.43
C ILE A 385 1.21 11.85 -0.43
N GLU A 386 0.73 12.95 -1.04
CA GLU A 386 1.45 14.23 -1.01
C GLU A 386 1.48 14.83 0.41
N GLU A 387 0.38 14.77 1.17
CA GLU A 387 0.37 15.16 2.59
C GLU A 387 1.41 14.35 3.40
N ALA A 388 1.47 13.03 3.18
CA ALA A 388 2.45 12.15 3.83
C ALA A 388 3.90 12.48 3.41
N ARG A 389 4.13 12.82 2.14
CA ARG A 389 5.43 13.28 1.64
C ARG A 389 5.89 14.53 2.37
N GLN A 390 5.01 15.50 2.59
CA GLN A 390 5.34 16.72 3.33
C GLN A 390 5.73 16.41 4.78
N ASP A 391 4.98 15.54 5.47
CA ASP A 391 5.31 15.12 6.83
C ASP A 391 6.68 14.39 6.88
N TRP A 392 6.98 13.53 5.88
CA TRP A 392 8.28 12.86 5.77
C TRP A 392 9.42 13.85 5.51
N MET A 393 9.20 14.86 4.67
CA MET A 393 10.18 15.93 4.41
C MET A 393 10.46 16.76 5.66
N ASP A 394 9.44 17.04 6.49
CA ASP A 394 9.60 17.73 7.77
C ASP A 394 10.45 16.90 8.74
N ILE A 395 10.25 15.57 8.80
CA ILE A 395 11.09 14.65 9.57
C ILE A 395 12.55 14.66 9.05
N LYS A 396 12.74 14.57 7.72
CA LYS A 396 14.05 14.64 7.07
C LYS A 396 14.78 15.95 7.40
N SER A 397 14.06 17.05 7.39
CA SER A 397 14.61 18.36 7.76
C SER A 397 15.16 18.36 9.18
N VAL A 398 14.44 17.77 10.15
CA VAL A 398 14.93 17.64 11.54
C VAL A 398 16.18 16.79 11.63
N LEU A 399 16.22 15.66 10.90
CA LEU A 399 17.42 14.79 10.87
C LEU A 399 18.63 15.51 10.27
N THR A 400 18.43 16.33 9.25
CA THR A 400 19.49 17.08 8.56
C THR A 400 20.03 18.23 9.42
N HIS A 401 19.13 18.96 10.12
CA HIS A 401 19.51 20.11 10.94
C HIS A 401 19.90 19.75 12.40
N GLY A 402 19.67 18.51 12.80
CA GLY A 402 20.04 17.99 14.11
C GLY A 402 18.83 17.73 15.01
N VAL A 403 18.75 16.49 15.51
CA VAL A 403 17.74 16.08 16.48
C VAL A 403 18.09 16.67 17.85
N GLN A 404 17.16 17.37 18.47
CA GLN A 404 17.31 17.91 19.81
C GLN A 404 16.61 16.97 20.80
N LEU A 405 17.38 16.47 21.79
CA LEU A 405 16.86 15.66 22.89
C LEU A 405 16.90 16.47 24.17
N ARG A 406 15.76 16.62 24.84
CA ARG A 406 15.64 17.40 26.06
C ARG A 406 14.91 16.60 27.15
N ILE A 407 15.47 16.48 28.33
CA ILE A 407 14.79 15.89 29.47
C ILE A 407 13.87 16.96 30.08
N GLY A 408 12.58 16.66 30.15
CA GLY A 408 11.57 17.53 30.77
C GLY A 408 11.57 17.41 32.30
N ASN A 409 10.84 18.31 32.95
CA ASN A 409 10.67 18.30 34.41
C ASN A 409 9.95 17.05 34.93
N ASP A 410 9.24 16.35 34.07
CA ASP A 410 8.56 15.08 34.32
C ASP A 410 9.48 13.85 34.16
N GLY A 411 10.76 14.06 33.88
CA GLY A 411 11.74 13.02 33.64
C GLY A 411 11.65 12.34 32.27
N ARG A 412 10.75 12.79 31.41
CA ARG A 412 10.64 12.25 30.04
C ARG A 412 11.59 12.97 29.10
N THR A 413 12.07 12.23 28.11
CA THR A 413 12.85 12.81 27.02
C THR A 413 11.93 13.22 25.86
N TYR A 414 12.02 14.47 25.49
CA TYR A 414 11.35 15.08 24.36
C TYR A 414 12.31 15.27 23.19
N ASN A 415 11.79 15.28 21.99
CA ASN A 415 12.53 15.56 20.76
C ASN A 415 11.84 16.69 19.97
N ASN A 416 12.47 17.15 18.89
CA ASN A 416 11.98 18.21 18.02
C ASN A 416 11.36 17.70 16.70
N PHE A 417 11.01 16.41 16.61
CA PHE A 417 10.21 15.94 15.46
C PHE A 417 8.80 16.50 15.52
N PRO A 418 8.17 16.76 14.35
CA PRO A 418 6.78 17.21 14.30
C PRO A 418 5.85 16.27 15.08
N GLY A 419 5.08 16.83 16.00
CA GLY A 419 4.09 16.10 16.78
C GLY A 419 2.75 15.97 16.04
N VAL A 420 1.78 15.31 16.69
CA VAL A 420 0.43 15.07 16.11
C VAL A 420 -0.28 16.35 15.66
N ALA A 421 -0.05 17.48 16.37
CA ALA A 421 -0.70 18.76 16.07
C ALA A 421 -0.09 19.48 14.86
N GLU A 422 1.16 19.17 14.53
CA GLU A 422 1.93 19.79 13.45
C GLU A 422 1.89 18.97 12.18
N ALA A 423 1.77 17.64 12.32
CA ALA A 423 1.72 16.72 11.20
C ALA A 423 0.34 16.71 10.52
N ARG A 424 0.31 16.59 9.21
CA ARG A 424 -0.90 16.56 8.36
C ARG A 424 -1.64 15.23 8.50
N CYS A 425 -0.92 14.11 8.26
CA CYS A 425 -1.51 12.78 8.30
C CYS A 425 -0.67 11.75 9.07
N ILE A 426 0.67 11.88 9.12
CA ILE A 426 1.56 10.94 9.80
C ILE A 426 2.47 11.66 10.80
N HIS A 427 2.77 11.00 11.92
CA HIS A 427 3.70 11.48 12.92
C HIS A 427 4.51 10.35 13.52
N LEU A 428 5.60 10.70 14.22
CA LEU A 428 6.45 9.74 14.91
C LEU A 428 6.01 9.53 16.36
N ARG A 429 6.10 8.28 16.82
CA ARG A 429 5.92 7.92 18.24
C ARG A 429 6.93 6.86 18.69
N PRO A 430 7.40 6.93 19.94
CA PRO A 430 8.23 5.88 20.51
C PRO A 430 7.57 4.50 20.42
N HIS A 431 8.34 3.52 19.96
CA HIS A 431 7.92 2.12 19.83
C HIS A 431 8.97 1.13 20.34
N GLY A 432 9.93 1.57 21.16
CA GLY A 432 10.81 0.69 21.92
C GLY A 432 10.07 0.08 23.13
N ALA A 433 10.52 -1.07 23.62
CA ALA A 433 9.95 -1.70 24.82
C ALA A 433 10.09 -0.77 26.04
N LYS A 434 11.23 -0.06 26.12
CA LYS A 434 11.50 0.99 27.11
C LYS A 434 12.26 2.14 26.47
N ALA A 435 12.12 3.33 27.05
CA ALA A 435 12.87 4.50 26.62
C ALA A 435 14.35 4.33 26.94
N PHE A 436 15.22 4.53 25.94
CA PHE A 436 16.67 4.50 26.06
C PHE A 436 17.32 5.41 25.04
N TYR A 437 18.38 6.11 25.48
CA TYR A 437 19.09 7.10 24.68
C TYR A 437 20.60 6.96 24.96
N VAL A 438 21.42 7.19 23.94
CA VAL A 438 22.86 7.10 24.00
C VAL A 438 23.47 8.33 23.34
N ASN A 439 24.37 9.02 24.06
CA ASN A 439 25.19 10.11 23.51
C ASN A 439 26.32 9.57 22.61
N ALA A 440 26.89 10.44 21.80
CA ALA A 440 28.02 10.11 20.96
C ALA A 440 29.30 9.69 21.77
N ASP A 441 29.41 10.13 23.00
CA ASP A 441 30.47 9.74 23.93
C ASP A 441 30.22 8.39 24.65
N GLY A 442 29.09 7.71 24.34
CA GLY A 442 28.70 6.44 24.92
C GLY A 442 27.94 6.55 26.25
N THR A 443 27.79 7.75 26.84
CA THR A 443 26.92 7.93 28.01
C THR A 443 25.46 7.71 27.65
N SER A 444 24.67 7.14 28.55
CA SER A 444 23.30 6.75 28.29
C SER A 444 22.36 7.08 29.44
N TRP A 445 21.04 7.18 29.11
CA TRP A 445 19.99 7.35 30.10
C TRP A 445 18.69 6.66 29.63
N GLY A 446 17.80 6.42 30.59
CA GLY A 446 16.53 5.68 30.37
C GLY A 446 16.59 4.31 31.02
N ASN A 447 15.47 3.56 30.87
CA ASN A 447 15.28 2.27 31.53
C ASN A 447 15.34 1.07 30.55
N GLY A 448 15.63 1.32 29.29
CA GLY A 448 15.76 0.33 28.23
C GLY A 448 17.20 -0.14 28.02
N CYS A 449 17.47 -0.62 26.82
CA CYS A 449 18.80 -1.07 26.40
C CYS A 449 19.06 -0.63 24.93
N ILE A 450 20.27 -0.91 24.46
CA ILE A 450 20.69 -0.51 23.09
C ILE A 450 19.79 -1.05 21.99
N SER A 451 19.22 -2.24 22.17
CA SER A 451 18.27 -2.83 21.21
C SER A 451 16.90 -2.12 21.14
N ASP A 452 16.60 -1.25 22.12
CA ASP A 452 15.40 -0.38 22.08
C ASP A 452 15.64 0.91 21.29
N THR A 453 16.81 1.09 20.67
CA THR A 453 17.22 2.36 20.05
C THR A 453 17.54 2.23 18.56
N GLU A 454 17.42 3.36 17.86
CA GLU A 454 17.89 3.57 16.49
C GLU A 454 19.01 4.61 16.45
N PRO A 455 19.98 4.49 15.52
CA PRO A 455 21.05 5.46 15.36
C PRO A 455 20.52 6.79 14.80
N LEU A 456 21.15 7.89 15.23
CA LEU A 456 20.97 9.22 14.65
C LEU A 456 22.19 9.59 13.80
N PRO A 457 22.05 10.51 12.84
CA PRO A 457 23.15 10.91 11.93
C PRO A 457 24.40 11.47 12.65
N ASP A 458 24.23 12.01 13.84
CA ASP A 458 25.29 12.61 14.65
C ASP A 458 26.02 11.63 15.61
N GLY A 459 25.76 10.33 15.44
CA GLY A 459 26.38 9.27 16.25
C GLY A 459 25.68 8.99 17.59
N ARG A 460 24.67 9.78 17.95
CA ARG A 460 23.78 9.48 19.07
C ARG A 460 22.79 8.39 18.72
N ARG A 461 22.08 7.89 19.72
CA ARG A 461 20.97 6.96 19.52
C ARG A 461 19.76 7.40 20.35
N MET A 462 18.58 7.22 19.82
CA MET A 462 17.32 7.48 20.53
C MET A 462 16.39 6.28 20.48
N THR A 463 15.44 6.24 21.39
CA THR A 463 14.41 5.20 21.43
C THR A 463 13.75 5.05 20.05
N ARG A 464 13.61 3.79 19.57
CA ARG A 464 12.96 3.48 18.30
C ARG A 464 11.67 4.22 18.14
N GLN A 465 11.42 4.70 16.93
CA GLN A 465 10.18 5.35 16.55
C GLN A 465 9.45 4.50 15.52
N SER A 466 8.13 4.69 15.46
CA SER A 466 7.31 4.18 14.36
C SER A 466 6.49 5.33 13.76
N TYR A 467 6.09 5.16 12.50
CA TYR A 467 5.11 6.01 11.84
C TYR A 467 3.69 5.65 12.30
N TRP A 468 2.88 6.66 12.53
CA TRP A 468 1.49 6.52 12.95
C TRP A 468 0.59 7.46 12.15
N LEU A 469 -0.57 6.96 11.70
CA LEU A 469 -1.62 7.82 11.16
C LEU A 469 -2.24 8.66 12.29
N ASN A 470 -2.50 9.92 12.00
CA ASN A 470 -3.21 10.82 12.90
C ASN A 470 -4.68 10.38 13.07
N ASN A 471 -5.19 10.42 14.29
CA ASN A 471 -6.61 10.12 14.55
C ASN A 471 -7.54 11.12 13.86
N SER A 472 -7.12 12.39 13.73
CA SER A 472 -7.83 13.42 12.95
C SER A 472 -7.94 13.04 11.48
N PHE A 473 -6.87 12.50 10.91
CA PHE A 473 -6.85 12.01 9.53
C PHE A 473 -7.80 10.80 9.35
N VAL A 474 -7.74 9.79 10.24
CA VAL A 474 -8.67 8.66 10.20
C VAL A 474 -10.12 9.14 10.32
N ARG A 475 -10.40 10.10 11.21
CA ARG A 475 -11.72 10.73 11.33
C ARG A 475 -12.14 11.44 10.02
N LYS A 476 -11.23 12.15 9.34
CA LYS A 476 -11.47 12.75 8.00
C LYS A 476 -11.91 11.67 7.01
N VAL A 477 -11.22 10.53 6.97
CA VAL A 477 -11.49 9.41 6.06
C VAL A 477 -12.88 8.83 6.26
N VAL A 478 -13.33 8.63 7.50
CA VAL A 478 -14.62 7.97 7.81
C VAL A 478 -15.71 8.96 8.22
N ARG A 479 -15.54 10.25 7.91
CA ARG A 479 -16.46 11.32 8.35
C ARG A 479 -17.91 11.11 7.93
N ASP A 480 -18.11 10.51 6.78
CA ASP A 480 -19.43 10.18 6.22
C ASP A 480 -20.14 9.04 6.96
N LEU A 481 -19.45 8.29 7.82
CA LEU A 481 -20.00 7.19 8.61
C LEU A 481 -20.28 7.58 10.06
N ILE A 482 -19.70 8.66 10.58
CA ILE A 482 -19.85 9.03 12.00
C ILE A 482 -20.81 10.19 12.20
N THR A 483 -21.53 10.15 13.33
CA THR A 483 -22.32 11.28 13.81
C THR A 483 -21.46 12.14 14.74
N VAL A 484 -21.51 13.46 14.57
CA VAL A 484 -20.82 14.43 15.44
C VAL A 484 -21.89 15.30 16.04
N GLU A 485 -22.18 15.09 17.34
CA GLU A 485 -23.03 15.95 18.14
C GLU A 485 -22.31 17.18 18.65
#